data_d47fc4349c11bf8414158da3ee19d472
#
_entry.id   d47fc4349c11bf8414158da3ee19d472
#
_cell.length_a   1.000
_cell.length_b   1.000
_cell.length_c   1.000
_cell.angle_alpha   90.00
_cell.angle_beta   90.00
_cell.angle_gamma   90.00
#
_symmetry.space_group_name_H-M   'P 1'
#
loop_
_entity.id
_entity.type
_entity.pdbx_description
1 polymer ?
#
loop_
_entity_poly.entity_id
_entity_poly.type
_entity_poly.pdbx_seq_one_letter_code
_entity_poly.pdbx_strand_id
1 'polypeptide(L)'
;MELEQAFVLHTRPYRDTSLLVDFFTYHSGLVTVVARSARGLKFRFQGQLQLFKPLLIAWSGRNELKSLVRLESDTLPYHLTGRALMCGFYINELLLRLLDRQEPLSCLFNAYKLVLKSLVDNVPGFAGLRYFEVQLLEEAGYGVSFCHDAKTGGMIQSDKVYCYEHQLGFYETSSDVGNAFQGSTLMKIKDSSLTDISSQAEAKLVMRYILSFYLGGRPLKSREMFY
;
A
#
# COMPACT_ATOMS: atom_id res chain seq x y z
N MET A 1 23.93 -15.41 7.11
CA MET A 1 22.65 -15.04 6.47
C MET A 1 22.25 -13.74 7.12
N GLU A 2 22.20 -12.69 6.32
CA GLU A 2 21.93 -11.33 6.77
C GLU A 2 20.44 -11.17 7.12
N LEU A 3 20.14 -10.44 8.17
CA LEU A 3 18.77 -10.13 8.58
C LEU A 3 18.28 -8.93 7.79
N GLU A 4 17.06 -8.99 7.29
CA GLU A 4 16.43 -7.94 6.51
C GLU A 4 15.15 -7.43 7.18
N GLN A 5 14.94 -6.11 7.14
CA GLN A 5 13.70 -5.50 7.65
C GLN A 5 12.49 -5.95 6.84
N ALA A 6 11.41 -6.30 7.54
CA ALA A 6 10.20 -6.83 6.92
C ALA A 6 8.94 -6.53 7.73
N PHE A 7 7.80 -6.58 7.02
CA PHE A 7 6.46 -6.63 7.59
C PHE A 7 5.71 -7.84 7.06
N VAL A 8 4.93 -8.49 7.91
CA VAL A 8 3.95 -9.49 7.48
C VAL A 8 2.78 -8.77 6.81
N LEU A 9 2.49 -9.09 5.55
CA LEU A 9 1.32 -8.61 4.83
C LEU A 9 0.14 -9.56 4.92
N HIS A 10 0.40 -10.87 4.82
CA HIS A 10 -0.62 -11.90 4.86
C HIS A 10 -0.04 -13.23 5.36
N THR A 11 -0.87 -14.03 6.01
CA THR A 11 -0.56 -15.39 6.43
C THR A 11 -1.67 -16.34 6.02
N ARG A 12 -1.31 -17.54 5.58
CA ARG A 12 -2.27 -18.60 5.25
C ARG A 12 -1.77 -19.98 5.71
N PRO A 13 -2.66 -20.85 6.14
CA PRO A 13 -2.30 -22.23 6.46
C PRO A 13 -1.58 -22.92 5.30
N TYR A 14 -0.53 -23.66 5.62
CA TYR A 14 0.21 -24.47 4.65
C TYR A 14 0.61 -25.79 5.28
N ARG A 15 0.17 -26.91 4.66
CA ARG A 15 0.28 -28.27 5.23
C ARG A 15 -0.28 -28.32 6.66
N ASP A 16 0.10 -29.31 7.45
CA ASP A 16 -0.51 -29.57 8.76
C ASP A 16 -0.13 -28.54 9.84
N THR A 17 1.14 -28.11 9.88
CA THR A 17 1.67 -27.29 10.98
C THR A 17 2.34 -25.98 10.54
N SER A 18 2.48 -25.73 9.22
CA SER A 18 3.20 -24.58 8.69
C SER A 18 2.25 -23.44 8.32
N LEU A 19 2.82 -22.24 8.15
CA LEU A 19 2.20 -21.08 7.52
C LEU A 19 2.96 -20.72 6.27
N LEU A 20 2.25 -20.31 5.24
CA LEU A 20 2.81 -19.52 4.15
C LEU A 20 2.63 -18.05 4.52
N VAL A 21 3.72 -17.31 4.50
CA VAL A 21 3.76 -15.92 4.95
C VAL A 21 4.25 -15.05 3.80
N ASP A 22 3.46 -14.06 3.43
CA ASP A 22 3.84 -13.03 2.48
C ASP A 22 4.42 -11.85 3.25
N PHE A 23 5.70 -11.55 3.02
CA PHE A 23 6.41 -10.44 3.62
C PHE A 23 6.63 -9.32 2.60
N PHE A 24 6.55 -8.08 3.06
CA PHE A 24 7.12 -6.93 2.40
C PHE A 24 8.46 -6.62 3.06
N THR A 25 9.53 -6.62 2.28
CA THR A 25 10.90 -6.50 2.76
C THR A 25 11.60 -5.28 2.15
N TYR A 26 12.61 -4.77 2.85
CA TYR A 26 13.28 -3.53 2.46
C TYR A 26 14.12 -3.66 1.17
N HIS A 27 14.88 -4.77 1.04
CA HIS A 27 15.80 -4.98 -0.09
C HIS A 27 15.28 -5.97 -1.14
N SER A 28 14.35 -6.85 -0.77
CA SER A 28 13.92 -7.96 -1.63
C SER A 28 12.44 -7.84 -2.07
N GLY A 29 11.77 -6.71 -1.77
CA GLY A 29 10.37 -6.47 -2.14
C GLY A 29 9.40 -7.49 -1.52
N LEU A 30 8.48 -8.05 -2.31
CA LEU A 30 7.53 -9.06 -1.86
C LEU A 30 8.15 -10.46 -1.86
N VAL A 31 8.23 -11.09 -0.70
CA VAL A 31 8.80 -12.43 -0.53
C VAL A 31 7.80 -13.34 0.17
N THR A 32 7.50 -14.48 -0.46
CA THR A 32 6.68 -15.53 0.16
C THR A 32 7.57 -16.62 0.75
N VAL A 33 7.40 -16.93 2.02
CA VAL A 33 8.18 -17.95 2.72
C VAL A 33 7.30 -18.93 3.49
N VAL A 34 7.80 -20.15 3.67
CA VAL A 34 7.19 -21.15 4.55
C VAL A 34 7.76 -20.99 5.96
N ALA A 35 6.92 -20.65 6.92
CA ALA A 35 7.23 -20.72 8.34
C ALA A 35 6.85 -22.11 8.86
N ARG A 36 7.83 -23.01 8.95
CA ARG A 36 7.61 -24.41 9.40
C ARG A 36 7.25 -24.45 10.87
N SER A 37 6.34 -25.36 11.22
CA SER A 37 5.87 -25.58 12.61
C SER A 37 5.30 -24.32 13.27
N ALA A 38 4.78 -23.37 12.48
CA ALA A 38 4.23 -22.12 13.00
C ALA A 38 2.83 -22.26 13.62
N ARG A 39 2.16 -23.42 13.47
CA ARG A 39 0.84 -23.73 14.04
C ARG A 39 0.84 -24.90 15.03
N GLY A 40 2.00 -25.49 15.36
CA GLY A 40 2.12 -26.64 16.27
C GLY A 40 2.25 -26.24 17.74
N LEU A 41 2.18 -27.22 18.63
CA LEU A 41 2.31 -27.03 20.09
C LEU A 41 3.69 -26.50 20.56
N LYS A 42 4.73 -26.63 19.70
CA LYS A 42 6.08 -26.07 19.93
C LYS A 42 6.38 -25.04 18.83
N PHE A 43 5.78 -23.88 18.97
CA PHE A 43 5.94 -22.77 18.03
C PHE A 43 7.35 -22.20 18.02
N ARG A 44 8.05 -22.30 16.90
CA ARG A 44 9.32 -21.62 16.72
C ARG A 44 9.17 -20.09 16.62
N PHE A 45 8.03 -19.58 16.10
CA PHE A 45 7.77 -18.16 15.85
C PHE A 45 6.45 -17.70 16.50
N GLN A 46 6.09 -18.30 17.66
CA GLN A 46 4.81 -18.05 18.31
C GLN A 46 4.60 -16.57 18.65
N GLY A 47 3.47 -16.01 18.20
CA GLY A 47 3.09 -14.64 18.49
C GLY A 47 3.94 -13.57 17.81
N GLN A 48 4.90 -13.95 16.94
CA GLN A 48 5.78 -13.01 16.29
C GLN A 48 5.33 -12.64 14.86
N LEU A 49 4.67 -13.57 14.16
CA LEU A 49 4.15 -13.37 12.81
C LEU A 49 2.84 -12.56 12.84
N GLN A 50 2.92 -11.32 13.34
CA GLN A 50 1.80 -10.41 13.44
C GLN A 50 1.87 -9.36 12.32
N LEU A 51 0.70 -8.96 11.81
CA LEU A 51 0.58 -7.84 10.90
C LEU A 51 1.04 -6.54 11.59
N PHE A 52 1.55 -5.61 10.83
CA PHE A 52 1.97 -4.28 11.27
C PHE A 52 3.05 -4.28 12.36
N LYS A 53 3.76 -5.38 12.52
CA LYS A 53 4.91 -5.51 13.40
C LYS A 53 6.20 -5.43 12.60
N PRO A 54 7.11 -4.49 12.92
CA PRO A 54 8.44 -4.46 12.32
C PRO A 54 9.25 -5.69 12.74
N LEU A 55 9.82 -6.36 11.78
CA LEU A 55 10.56 -7.60 11.95
C LEU A 55 11.91 -7.54 11.23
N LEU A 56 12.86 -8.32 11.75
CA LEU A 56 14.09 -8.68 11.07
C LEU A 56 14.01 -10.16 10.71
N ILE A 57 14.10 -10.48 9.42
CA ILE A 57 13.93 -11.86 8.95
C ILE A 57 15.11 -12.31 8.10
N ALA A 58 15.37 -13.62 8.13
CA ALA A 58 16.24 -14.29 7.18
C ALA A 58 15.56 -15.57 6.69
N TRP A 59 15.75 -15.87 5.41
CA TRP A 59 15.17 -17.05 4.77
C TRP A 59 16.22 -17.76 3.92
N SER A 60 15.96 -19.02 3.59
CA SER A 60 16.79 -19.85 2.71
C SER A 60 15.95 -20.51 1.63
N GLY A 61 16.60 -20.91 0.56
CA GLY A 61 15.99 -21.59 -0.59
C GLY A 61 16.24 -20.83 -1.88
N ARG A 62 16.50 -21.58 -2.96
CA ARG A 62 16.68 -21.03 -4.32
C ARG A 62 15.41 -21.07 -5.17
N ASN A 63 14.41 -21.83 -4.73
CA ASN A 63 13.15 -22.04 -5.45
C ASN A 63 12.13 -20.98 -5.02
N GLU A 64 10.99 -20.93 -5.71
CA GLU A 64 9.85 -20.05 -5.39
C GLU A 64 9.37 -20.16 -3.94
N LEU A 65 9.43 -21.37 -3.35
CA LEU A 65 9.10 -21.64 -1.95
C LEU A 65 10.34 -21.57 -1.07
N LYS A 66 10.62 -20.40 -0.55
CA LYS A 66 11.69 -20.14 0.43
C LYS A 66 11.24 -20.58 1.83
N SER A 67 12.18 -20.86 2.73
CA SER A 67 11.89 -21.25 4.12
C SER A 67 12.38 -20.17 5.09
N LEU A 68 11.55 -19.74 6.02
CA LEU A 68 11.93 -18.81 7.09
C LEU A 68 12.92 -19.50 8.04
N VAL A 69 14.11 -18.92 8.21
CA VAL A 69 15.18 -19.46 9.04
C VAL A 69 15.30 -18.73 10.35
N ARG A 70 15.25 -17.39 10.31
CA ARG A 70 15.38 -16.52 11.48
C ARG A 70 14.34 -15.43 11.45
N LEU A 71 13.83 -15.06 12.61
CA LEU A 71 12.88 -13.98 12.80
C LEU A 71 13.12 -13.36 14.17
N GLU A 72 13.28 -12.04 14.19
CA GLU A 72 13.45 -11.22 15.37
C GLU A 72 12.49 -10.03 15.32
N SER A 73 12.08 -9.52 16.47
CA SER A 73 11.34 -8.25 16.54
C SER A 73 12.33 -7.11 16.42
N ASP A 74 12.07 -6.19 15.46
CA ASP A 74 12.89 -4.99 15.29
C ASP A 74 12.50 -3.93 16.34
N THR A 75 11.20 -3.59 16.36
CA THR A 75 10.63 -2.61 17.28
C THR A 75 9.24 -3.03 17.74
N LEU A 76 8.55 -2.14 18.47
CA LEU A 76 7.17 -2.35 18.89
C LEU A 76 6.22 -2.38 17.68
N PRO A 77 5.13 -3.19 17.76
CA PRO A 77 4.12 -3.22 16.70
C PRO A 77 3.34 -1.90 16.60
N TYR A 78 2.88 -1.57 15.40
CA TYR A 78 1.89 -0.52 15.20
C TYR A 78 0.51 -1.02 15.64
N HIS A 79 0.01 -0.52 16.75
CA HIS A 79 -1.31 -0.91 17.27
C HIS A 79 -2.43 -0.17 16.53
N LEU A 80 -2.94 -0.77 15.47
CA LEU A 80 -4.05 -0.24 14.70
C LEU A 80 -5.38 -0.76 15.24
N THR A 81 -6.38 0.12 15.40
CA THR A 81 -7.72 -0.24 15.86
C THR A 81 -8.80 0.41 14.99
N GLY A 82 -10.02 -0.14 14.99
CA GLY A 82 -11.15 0.42 14.27
C GLY A 82 -10.85 0.72 12.79
N ARG A 83 -11.13 1.94 12.34
CA ARG A 83 -10.91 2.37 10.96
C ARG A 83 -9.42 2.33 10.54
N ALA A 84 -8.50 2.64 11.46
CA ALA A 84 -7.07 2.56 11.17
C ALA A 84 -6.64 1.12 10.84
N LEU A 85 -7.17 0.13 11.55
CA LEU A 85 -6.92 -1.29 11.26
C LEU A 85 -7.43 -1.69 9.86
N MET A 86 -8.62 -1.24 9.48
CA MET A 86 -9.17 -1.48 8.13
C MET A 86 -8.30 -0.84 7.06
N CYS A 87 -7.79 0.38 7.30
CA CYS A 87 -6.81 1.03 6.41
C CYS A 87 -5.50 0.23 6.32
N GLY A 88 -5.03 -0.36 7.42
CA GLY A 88 -3.88 -1.26 7.42
C GLY A 88 -4.10 -2.48 6.53
N PHE A 89 -5.25 -3.16 6.64
CA PHE A 89 -5.59 -4.26 5.74
C PHE A 89 -5.67 -3.81 4.28
N TYR A 90 -6.22 -2.64 4.03
CA TYR A 90 -6.32 -2.06 2.70
C TYR A 90 -4.94 -1.86 2.05
N ILE A 91 -3.98 -1.24 2.72
CA ILE A 91 -2.64 -1.05 2.17
C ILE A 91 -1.90 -2.37 1.94
N ASN A 92 -2.08 -3.37 2.83
CA ASN A 92 -1.52 -4.71 2.64
C ASN A 92 -2.10 -5.38 1.39
N GLU A 93 -3.41 -5.28 1.18
CA GLU A 93 -4.07 -5.85 -0.01
C GLU A 93 -3.61 -5.15 -1.29
N LEU A 94 -3.42 -3.82 -1.28
CA LEU A 94 -2.89 -3.08 -2.42
C LEU A 94 -1.48 -3.57 -2.80
N LEU A 95 -0.57 -3.69 -1.83
CA LEU A 95 0.78 -4.21 -2.05
C LEU A 95 0.75 -5.59 -2.71
N LEU A 96 -0.05 -6.51 -2.17
CA LEU A 96 -0.15 -7.89 -2.66
C LEU A 96 -0.76 -8.01 -4.06
N ARG A 97 -1.53 -7.03 -4.50
CA ARG A 97 -2.24 -7.06 -5.78
C ARG A 97 -1.58 -6.27 -6.89
N LEU A 98 -0.84 -5.23 -6.56
CA LEU A 98 -0.29 -4.28 -7.53
C LEU A 98 1.21 -4.41 -7.73
N LEU A 99 1.94 -5.02 -6.79
CA LEU A 99 3.37 -5.18 -6.92
C LEU A 99 3.74 -6.54 -7.49
N ASP A 100 4.71 -6.52 -8.37
CA ASP A 100 5.42 -7.71 -8.78
C ASP A 100 6.39 -8.19 -7.68
N ARG A 101 6.75 -9.46 -7.74
CA ARG A 101 7.60 -10.08 -6.71
C ARG A 101 9.07 -9.81 -6.98
N GLN A 102 9.84 -9.59 -5.90
CA GLN A 102 11.30 -9.64 -5.85
C GLN A 102 12.04 -8.42 -6.44
N GLU A 103 11.41 -7.24 -6.47
CA GLU A 103 12.13 -6.02 -6.76
C GLU A 103 12.35 -5.19 -5.50
N PRO A 104 13.56 -4.62 -5.29
CA PRO A 104 13.81 -3.71 -4.17
C PRO A 104 12.93 -2.47 -4.27
N LEU A 105 12.13 -2.20 -3.25
CA LEU A 105 11.18 -1.08 -3.20
C LEU A 105 11.37 -0.29 -1.89
N SER A 106 12.60 0.17 -1.64
CA SER A 106 12.98 0.82 -0.38
C SER A 106 12.22 2.13 -0.12
N CYS A 107 11.91 2.90 -1.17
CA CYS A 107 11.09 4.12 -1.05
C CYS A 107 9.68 3.77 -0.59
N LEU A 108 9.05 2.78 -1.24
CA LEU A 108 7.71 2.32 -0.87
C LEU A 108 7.68 1.67 0.52
N PHE A 109 8.73 0.94 0.92
CA PHE A 109 8.85 0.38 2.26
C PHE A 109 8.87 1.48 3.34
N ASN A 110 9.57 2.58 3.09
CA ASN A 110 9.57 3.74 3.97
C ASN A 110 8.20 4.44 3.98
N ALA A 111 7.55 4.59 2.82
CA ALA A 111 6.19 5.12 2.73
C ALA A 111 5.18 4.25 3.51
N TYR A 112 5.34 2.91 3.47
CA TYR A 112 4.54 1.97 4.26
C TYR A 112 4.73 2.20 5.78
N LYS A 113 5.96 2.39 6.25
CA LYS A 113 6.22 2.73 7.67
C LYS A 113 5.58 4.07 8.06
N LEU A 114 5.68 5.07 7.20
CA LEU A 114 5.09 6.40 7.44
C LEU A 114 3.56 6.35 7.52
N VAL A 115 2.90 5.63 6.61
CA VAL A 115 1.44 5.50 6.65
C VAL A 115 1.00 4.73 7.88
N LEU A 116 1.68 3.65 8.29
CA LEU A 116 1.35 2.94 9.53
C LEU A 116 1.46 3.86 10.75
N LYS A 117 2.50 4.68 10.82
CA LYS A 117 2.65 5.69 11.88
C LYS A 117 1.50 6.69 11.87
N SER A 118 1.15 7.25 10.71
CA SER A 118 0.03 8.21 10.59
C SER A 118 -1.32 7.59 10.99
N LEU A 119 -1.51 6.29 10.76
CA LEU A 119 -2.70 5.54 11.19
C LEU A 119 -2.76 5.37 12.71
N VAL A 120 -1.62 5.11 13.37
CA VAL A 120 -1.53 5.06 14.85
C VAL A 120 -1.82 6.42 15.46
N ASP A 121 -1.24 7.49 14.89
CA ASP A 121 -1.41 8.87 15.34
C ASP A 121 -2.84 9.41 15.07
N ASN A 122 -3.67 8.60 14.39
CA ASN A 122 -5.07 8.90 14.05
C ASN A 122 -5.23 10.27 13.35
N VAL A 123 -4.33 10.57 12.42
CA VAL A 123 -4.34 11.83 11.66
C VAL A 123 -5.67 11.95 10.90
N PRO A 124 -6.41 13.06 11.05
CA PRO A 124 -7.69 13.25 10.39
C PRO A 124 -7.62 13.06 8.88
N GLY A 125 -8.67 12.41 8.30
CA GLY A 125 -8.78 12.19 6.86
C GLY A 125 -7.81 11.16 6.26
N PHE A 126 -6.91 10.58 7.07
CA PHE A 126 -5.94 9.60 6.60
C PHE A 126 -5.13 10.08 5.37
N ALA A 127 -4.67 11.34 5.38
CA ALA A 127 -3.89 11.92 4.28
C ALA A 127 -2.65 11.08 3.91
N GLY A 128 -2.02 10.43 4.89
CA GLY A 128 -0.92 9.48 4.67
C GLY A 128 -1.26 8.32 3.73
N LEU A 129 -2.54 7.90 3.66
CA LEU A 129 -2.97 6.89 2.68
C LEU A 129 -2.83 7.38 1.25
N ARG A 130 -3.16 8.65 0.98
CA ARG A 130 -3.06 9.24 -0.37
C ARG A 130 -1.60 9.28 -0.82
N TYR A 131 -0.72 9.72 0.07
CA TYR A 131 0.72 9.68 -0.20
C TYR A 131 1.21 8.26 -0.51
N PHE A 132 0.83 7.28 0.31
CA PHE A 132 1.21 5.88 0.09
C PHE A 132 0.68 5.34 -1.24
N GLU A 133 -0.57 5.62 -1.60
CA GLU A 133 -1.18 5.18 -2.86
C GLU A 133 -0.48 5.76 -4.09
N VAL A 134 -0.05 7.04 -4.03
CA VAL A 134 0.74 7.67 -5.10
C VAL A 134 2.08 6.97 -5.24
N GLN A 135 2.82 6.79 -4.14
CA GLN A 135 4.10 6.09 -4.15
C GLN A 135 3.96 4.64 -4.66
N LEU A 136 2.89 3.95 -4.28
CA LEU A 136 2.62 2.60 -4.78
C LEU A 136 2.42 2.56 -6.29
N LEU A 137 1.65 3.51 -6.86
CA LEU A 137 1.43 3.59 -8.30
C LEU A 137 2.72 3.91 -9.06
N GLU A 138 3.56 4.80 -8.52
CA GLU A 138 4.86 5.14 -9.09
C GLU A 138 5.79 3.91 -9.13
N GLU A 139 5.97 3.23 -8.02
CA GLU A 139 6.82 2.05 -7.89
C GLU A 139 6.29 0.83 -8.66
N ALA A 140 4.97 0.71 -8.83
CA ALA A 140 4.36 -0.30 -9.69
C ALA A 140 4.46 0.02 -11.20
N GLY A 141 5.11 1.12 -11.57
CA GLY A 141 5.30 1.53 -12.97
C GLY A 141 4.08 2.14 -13.65
N TYR A 142 3.06 2.50 -12.87
CA TYR A 142 1.81 3.08 -13.39
C TYR A 142 1.82 4.61 -13.51
N GLY A 143 2.90 5.26 -13.21
CA GLY A 143 3.28 6.67 -13.35
C GLY A 143 2.16 7.68 -13.65
N VAL A 144 1.31 8.01 -12.66
CA VAL A 144 0.23 8.99 -12.82
C VAL A 144 0.78 10.39 -12.56
N SER A 145 0.77 11.26 -13.57
CA SER A 145 1.15 12.67 -13.40
C SER A 145 0.01 13.48 -12.79
N PHE A 146 0.25 14.05 -11.62
CA PHE A 146 -0.64 15.03 -10.98
C PHE A 146 -0.22 16.48 -11.27
N CYS A 147 0.71 16.69 -12.21
CA CYS A 147 1.32 17.99 -12.49
C CYS A 147 0.92 18.56 -13.84
N HIS A 148 0.70 17.69 -14.84
CA HIS A 148 0.56 18.10 -16.22
C HIS A 148 -0.74 17.58 -16.81
N ASP A 149 -1.35 18.44 -17.63
CA ASP A 149 -2.44 18.07 -18.53
C ASP A 149 -1.90 17.17 -19.64
N ALA A 150 -2.46 15.98 -19.77
CA ALA A 150 -1.96 14.96 -20.67
C ALA A 150 -2.21 15.26 -22.16
N LYS A 151 -3.16 16.15 -22.48
CA LYS A 151 -3.48 16.54 -23.87
C LYS A 151 -2.68 17.76 -24.31
N THR A 152 -2.47 18.71 -23.43
CA THR A 152 -1.81 19.98 -23.76
C THR A 152 -0.34 20.01 -23.37
N GLY A 153 0.09 19.15 -22.42
CA GLY A 153 1.41 19.20 -21.79
C GLY A 153 1.60 20.36 -20.81
N GLY A 154 0.59 21.22 -20.64
CA GLY A 154 0.63 22.35 -19.71
C GLY A 154 0.53 21.92 -18.26
N MET A 155 0.87 22.84 -17.34
CA MET A 155 0.70 22.59 -15.90
C MET A 155 -0.78 22.56 -15.51
N ILE A 156 -1.15 21.66 -14.61
CA ILE A 156 -2.48 21.64 -13.96
C ILE A 156 -2.69 22.96 -13.22
N GLN A 157 -3.85 23.60 -13.45
CA GLN A 157 -4.24 24.87 -12.84
C GLN A 157 -5.29 24.64 -11.76
N SER A 158 -5.15 25.37 -10.64
CA SER A 158 -5.98 25.17 -9.45
C SER A 158 -7.45 25.48 -9.62
N ASP A 159 -7.77 26.39 -10.55
CA ASP A 159 -9.12 26.91 -10.86
C ASP A 159 -9.83 26.13 -11.96
N LYS A 160 -9.17 25.11 -12.52
CA LYS A 160 -9.72 24.28 -13.60
C LYS A 160 -10.10 22.89 -13.10
N VAL A 161 -10.84 22.19 -13.94
CA VAL A 161 -11.37 20.85 -13.67
C VAL A 161 -10.78 19.85 -14.66
N TYR A 162 -10.46 18.66 -14.19
CA TYR A 162 -9.77 17.62 -14.95
C TYR A 162 -10.46 16.28 -14.86
N CYS A 163 -10.51 15.55 -15.97
CA CYS A 163 -10.85 14.13 -16.02
C CYS A 163 -9.59 13.28 -16.06
N TYR A 164 -9.67 12.09 -15.50
CA TYR A 164 -8.64 11.05 -15.65
C TYR A 164 -9.08 10.01 -16.68
N GLU A 165 -8.22 9.78 -17.66
CA GLU A 165 -8.35 8.69 -18.62
C GLU A 165 -7.21 7.68 -18.42
N HIS A 166 -7.57 6.40 -18.32
CA HIS A 166 -6.59 5.34 -18.10
C HIS A 166 -5.55 5.31 -19.24
N GLN A 167 -4.27 5.20 -18.89
CA GLN A 167 -3.10 5.26 -19.78
C GLN A 167 -2.78 6.63 -20.40
N LEU A 168 -3.72 7.57 -20.45
CA LEU A 168 -3.46 8.93 -20.90
C LEU A 168 -3.02 9.83 -19.72
N GLY A 169 -3.80 9.87 -18.66
CA GLY A 169 -3.60 10.75 -17.51
C GLY A 169 -4.73 11.76 -17.33
N PHE A 170 -4.44 12.85 -16.60
CA PHE A 170 -5.39 13.95 -16.39
C PHE A 170 -5.38 14.93 -17.55
N TYR A 171 -6.56 15.37 -17.97
CA TYR A 171 -6.74 16.44 -18.97
C TYR A 171 -7.90 17.35 -18.58
N GLU A 172 -7.80 18.63 -18.98
CA GLU A 172 -8.83 19.65 -18.73
C GLU A 172 -10.17 19.26 -19.37
N THR A 173 -11.27 19.48 -18.62
CA THR A 173 -12.64 19.18 -19.05
C THR A 173 -13.62 20.20 -18.48
N SER A 174 -14.89 20.14 -18.95
CA SER A 174 -15.97 20.90 -18.31
C SER A 174 -16.44 20.24 -17.02
N SER A 175 -17.01 21.01 -16.10
CA SER A 175 -17.49 20.53 -14.80
C SER A 175 -18.65 19.53 -14.85
N ASP A 176 -19.28 19.36 -16.02
CA ASP A 176 -20.49 18.54 -16.20
C ASP A 176 -20.18 17.04 -16.43
N VAL A 177 -18.90 16.65 -16.40
CA VAL A 177 -18.49 15.27 -16.55
C VAL A 177 -18.45 14.57 -15.20
N GLY A 178 -19.13 13.44 -15.08
CA GLY A 178 -19.36 12.74 -13.79
C GLY A 178 -18.11 12.26 -13.03
N ASN A 179 -16.91 12.31 -13.65
CA ASN A 179 -15.62 11.98 -13.03
C ASN A 179 -14.63 13.13 -13.16
N ALA A 180 -15.11 14.35 -12.96
CA ALA A 180 -14.31 15.55 -13.00
C ALA A 180 -13.78 15.90 -11.60
N PHE A 181 -12.50 16.27 -11.52
CA PHE A 181 -11.76 16.55 -10.30
C PHE A 181 -11.14 17.95 -10.34
N GLN A 182 -11.11 18.62 -9.20
CA GLN A 182 -10.54 19.96 -9.09
C GLN A 182 -9.02 19.93 -9.24
N GLY A 183 -8.49 20.83 -10.06
CA GLY A 183 -7.03 20.98 -10.22
C GLY A 183 -6.34 21.30 -8.89
N SER A 184 -6.99 22.11 -8.03
CA SER A 184 -6.48 22.39 -6.68
C SER A 184 -6.29 21.12 -5.85
N THR A 185 -7.18 20.13 -5.96
CA THR A 185 -7.04 18.84 -5.26
C THR A 185 -5.92 18.00 -5.85
N LEU A 186 -5.77 17.97 -7.18
CA LEU A 186 -4.68 17.25 -7.85
C LEU A 186 -3.31 17.79 -7.42
N MET A 187 -3.17 19.11 -7.36
CA MET A 187 -1.96 19.77 -6.86
C MET A 187 -1.67 19.42 -5.39
N LYS A 188 -2.69 19.40 -4.53
CA LYS A 188 -2.52 19.00 -3.12
C LYS A 188 -2.15 17.52 -2.95
N ILE A 189 -2.63 16.64 -3.82
CA ILE A 189 -2.18 15.22 -3.83
C ILE A 189 -0.69 15.16 -4.15
N LYS A 190 -0.25 15.84 -5.21
CA LYS A 190 1.17 15.94 -5.60
C LYS A 190 2.04 16.43 -4.46
N ASP A 191 1.65 17.54 -3.84
CA ASP A 191 2.46 18.22 -2.82
C ASP A 191 2.29 17.60 -1.41
N SER A 192 1.50 16.53 -1.29
CA SER A 192 1.16 15.86 -0.03
C SER A 192 0.57 16.84 1.02
N SER A 193 -0.16 17.85 0.57
CA SER A 193 -0.67 18.98 1.37
C SER A 193 -2.19 18.93 1.60
N LEU A 194 -2.76 17.73 1.69
CA LEU A 194 -4.20 17.50 1.93
C LEU A 194 -4.59 17.80 3.39
N THR A 195 -4.82 19.07 3.70
CA THR A 195 -5.13 19.52 5.07
C THR A 195 -6.60 19.75 5.34
N ASP A 196 -7.41 20.10 4.33
CA ASP A 196 -8.83 20.36 4.45
C ASP A 196 -9.71 19.16 4.10
N ILE A 197 -10.89 19.08 4.73
CA ILE A 197 -11.81 17.92 4.61
C ILE A 197 -12.31 17.73 3.17
N SER A 198 -12.57 18.81 2.44
CA SER A 198 -13.08 18.75 1.07
C SER A 198 -12.06 18.12 0.14
N SER A 199 -10.81 18.63 0.13
CA SER A 199 -9.72 18.07 -0.68
C SER A 199 -9.40 16.63 -0.29
N GLN A 200 -9.46 16.28 1.00
CA GLN A 200 -9.26 14.89 1.45
C GLN A 200 -10.36 13.95 0.92
N ALA A 201 -11.61 14.40 0.93
CA ALA A 201 -12.73 13.61 0.40
C ALA A 201 -12.61 13.40 -1.12
N GLU A 202 -12.29 14.46 -1.86
CA GLU A 202 -12.12 14.39 -3.29
C GLU A 202 -10.87 13.57 -3.67
N ALA A 203 -9.74 13.75 -2.99
CA ALA A 203 -8.52 12.95 -3.21
C ALA A 203 -8.78 11.44 -3.01
N LYS A 204 -9.63 11.08 -2.04
CA LYS A 204 -10.08 9.69 -1.87
C LYS A 204 -10.83 9.18 -3.10
N LEU A 205 -11.68 10.00 -3.73
CA LEU A 205 -12.40 9.63 -4.94
C LEU A 205 -11.44 9.49 -6.13
N VAL A 206 -10.53 10.45 -6.31
CA VAL A 206 -9.47 10.42 -7.32
C VAL A 206 -8.69 9.12 -7.26
N MET A 207 -8.09 8.82 -6.09
CA MET A 207 -7.25 7.63 -5.95
C MET A 207 -8.06 6.35 -6.08
N ARG A 208 -9.30 6.31 -5.58
CA ARG A 208 -10.20 5.17 -5.76
C ARG A 208 -10.52 4.91 -7.23
N TYR A 209 -10.72 5.97 -8.00
CA TYR A 209 -11.01 5.89 -9.42
C TYR A 209 -9.78 5.36 -10.18
N ILE A 210 -8.60 5.95 -9.97
CA ILE A 210 -7.35 5.52 -10.60
C ILE A 210 -7.04 4.06 -10.28
N LEU A 211 -7.04 3.69 -9.00
CA LEU A 211 -6.72 2.33 -8.56
C LEU A 211 -7.69 1.27 -9.12
N SER A 212 -8.95 1.64 -9.43
CA SER A 212 -9.92 0.70 -9.97
C SER A 212 -9.50 0.09 -11.31
N PHE A 213 -8.78 0.86 -12.14
CA PHE A 213 -8.26 0.36 -13.43
C PHE A 213 -7.16 -0.69 -13.23
N TYR A 214 -6.24 -0.46 -12.30
CA TYR A 214 -5.11 -1.35 -12.06
C TYR A 214 -5.48 -2.60 -11.25
N LEU A 215 -6.57 -2.56 -10.51
CA LEU A 215 -7.09 -3.73 -9.77
C LEU A 215 -7.86 -4.73 -10.64
N GLY A 216 -7.99 -4.48 -11.94
CA GLY A 216 -8.62 -5.39 -12.90
C GLY A 216 -10.09 -5.67 -12.61
N GLY A 217 -10.84 -4.69 -12.10
CA GLY A 217 -12.27 -4.80 -11.79
C GLY A 217 -12.61 -5.71 -10.60
N ARG A 218 -11.64 -6.33 -9.96
CA ARG A 218 -11.87 -7.16 -8.77
C ARG A 218 -11.96 -6.28 -7.52
N PRO A 219 -13.08 -6.31 -6.77
CA PRO A 219 -13.21 -5.52 -5.55
C PRO A 219 -12.13 -5.89 -4.52
N LEU A 220 -11.74 -4.92 -3.71
CA LEU A 220 -10.86 -5.13 -2.57
C LEU A 220 -11.67 -5.73 -1.41
N LYS A 221 -11.25 -6.87 -0.88
CA LYS A 221 -11.88 -7.51 0.28
C LYS A 221 -11.82 -6.62 1.53
N SER A 222 -10.73 -5.90 1.69
CA SER A 222 -10.58 -4.94 2.78
C SER A 222 -11.64 -3.82 2.77
N ARG A 223 -12.18 -3.47 1.59
CA ARG A 223 -13.27 -2.49 1.51
C ARG A 223 -14.62 -3.01 2.06
N GLU A 224 -14.85 -4.31 1.98
CA GLU A 224 -16.06 -4.93 2.54
C GLU A 224 -16.13 -4.82 4.07
N MET A 225 -14.98 -4.65 4.73
CA MET A 225 -14.88 -4.46 6.18
C MET A 225 -15.35 -3.06 6.66
N PHE A 226 -15.55 -2.11 5.73
CA PHE A 226 -16.02 -0.76 6.07
C PHE A 226 -17.54 -0.63 6.12
N TYR A 227 -18.26 -1.69 5.79
CA TYR A 227 -19.73 -1.80 5.80
C TYR A 227 -20.16 -2.84 6.81
#